data_8460ec50ad4434e2ae24ac3eb0fcf683
#
_entry.id   8460ec50ad4434e2ae24ac3eb0fcf683
#
_cell.length_a   1.000
_cell.length_b   1.000
_cell.length_c   1.000
_cell.angle_alpha   90.00
_cell.angle_beta   90.00
_cell.angle_gamma   90.00
#
_symmetry.space_group_name_H-M   'P 1'
#
loop_
_entity.id
_entity.type
_entity.pdbx_description
1 polymer ?
#
loop_
_entity_poly.entity_id
_entity_poly.type
_entity_poly.pdbx_seq_one_letter_code
_entity_poly.pdbx_strand_id
1 'polypeptide(L)'
;MAKDGINLASMKKGTGYRSSFSGTVATIFGAQGMVGRGVCNRLGKSGSQMIIPYRGDFYETQRLKVCGDLGQVLFSPYHLKDEESIRKAMKYSDVVINLIGREHETLNFKFKDVNVTGPATLARIAREMGVKRFIHISSINAKENPDVRLEFLFT
;
A
#
# COMPACT_ATOMS: atom_id res chain seq x y z
N MET A 1 -25.49 -19.51 2.36
CA MET A 1 -26.04 -18.26 2.88
C MET A 1 -25.66 -17.15 1.94
N ALA A 2 -26.63 -16.65 1.18
CA ALA A 2 -26.43 -15.49 0.33
C ALA A 2 -26.09 -14.30 1.23
N LYS A 3 -24.95 -13.70 1.02
CA LYS A 3 -24.68 -12.36 1.53
C LYS A 3 -25.58 -11.43 0.70
N ASP A 4 -26.70 -11.05 1.29
CA ASP A 4 -27.48 -9.96 0.75
C ASP A 4 -26.59 -8.74 0.72
N GLY A 5 -25.96 -8.54 -0.42
CA GLY A 5 -25.03 -7.45 -0.64
C GLY A 5 -25.81 -6.16 -0.65
N ILE A 6 -25.83 -5.46 0.47
CA ILE A 6 -26.08 -4.02 0.44
C ILE A 6 -25.16 -3.48 -0.64
N ASN A 7 -25.75 -2.98 -1.70
CA ASN A 7 -25.01 -2.43 -2.81
C ASN A 7 -24.39 -1.09 -2.37
N LEU A 8 -23.24 -1.18 -1.72
CA LEU A 8 -22.52 -0.04 -1.15
C LEU A 8 -22.15 1.02 -2.22
N ALA A 9 -22.15 0.62 -3.50
CA ALA A 9 -22.00 1.56 -4.61
C ALA A 9 -23.18 2.52 -4.77
N SER A 10 -24.35 2.18 -4.21
CA SER A 10 -25.54 3.04 -4.23
C SER A 10 -25.65 3.98 -3.03
N MET A 11 -24.75 3.88 -2.05
CA MET A 11 -24.76 4.79 -0.91
C MET A 11 -24.59 6.24 -1.36
N LYS A 12 -25.40 7.13 -0.79
CA LYS A 12 -25.38 8.55 -1.11
C LYS A 12 -23.96 9.10 -0.91
N LYS A 13 -23.44 9.75 -1.93
CA LYS A 13 -22.16 10.47 -1.85
C LYS A 13 -22.29 11.59 -0.83
N GLY A 14 -21.37 11.65 0.12
CA GLY A 14 -21.31 12.75 1.08
C GLY A 14 -20.97 14.09 0.41
N THR A 15 -21.03 15.17 1.18
CA THR A 15 -20.59 16.51 0.76
C THR A 15 -19.18 16.44 0.18
N GLY A 16 -18.96 16.99 -1.00
CA GLY A 16 -17.68 16.97 -1.69
C GLY A 16 -17.46 15.76 -2.61
N TYR A 17 -18.52 15.07 -3.00
CA TYR A 17 -18.49 13.91 -3.91
C TYR A 17 -17.73 12.70 -3.36
N ARG A 18 -17.57 12.57 -2.06
CA ARG A 18 -17.01 11.40 -1.40
C ARG A 18 -18.07 10.33 -1.22
N SER A 19 -17.73 9.09 -1.53
CA SER A 19 -18.50 7.94 -1.08
C SER A 19 -18.29 7.78 0.43
N SER A 20 -19.38 7.66 1.20
CA SER A 20 -19.27 7.45 2.64
C SER A 20 -18.65 6.09 2.99
N PHE A 21 -18.82 5.08 2.13
CA PHE A 21 -18.25 3.75 2.34
C PHE A 21 -18.28 2.92 1.04
N SER A 22 -17.13 2.36 0.64
CA SER A 22 -17.04 1.51 -0.56
C SER A 22 -17.06 0.01 -0.25
N GLY A 23 -16.90 -0.37 1.01
CA GLY A 23 -16.77 -1.76 1.44
C GLY A 23 -15.43 -2.42 1.09
N THR A 24 -14.48 -1.66 0.55
CA THR A 24 -13.16 -2.16 0.20
C THR A 24 -12.14 -1.74 1.25
N VAL A 25 -11.36 -2.69 1.73
CA VAL A 25 -10.21 -2.45 2.61
C VAL A 25 -8.93 -2.59 1.81
N ALA A 26 -8.14 -1.53 1.73
CA ALA A 26 -6.88 -1.50 0.99
C ALA A 26 -5.70 -1.29 1.93
N THR A 27 -4.69 -2.15 1.87
CA THR A 27 -3.40 -1.92 2.55
C THR A 27 -2.41 -1.35 1.55
N ILE A 28 -1.80 -0.20 1.89
CA ILE A 28 -0.93 0.55 0.98
C ILE A 28 0.46 0.66 1.59
N PHE A 29 1.38 -0.17 1.11
CA PHE A 29 2.79 -0.08 1.45
C PHE A 29 3.46 1.02 0.64
N GLY A 30 4.28 1.86 1.29
CA GLY A 30 4.92 3.00 0.63
C GLY A 30 4.00 4.21 0.43
N ALA A 31 2.93 4.33 1.20
CA ALA A 31 1.95 5.42 1.12
C ALA A 31 2.53 6.84 1.31
N GLN A 32 3.67 6.96 1.98
CA GLN A 32 4.34 8.25 2.23
C GLN A 32 5.00 8.85 0.98
N GLY A 33 5.30 8.01 -0.03
CA GLY A 33 5.89 8.44 -1.29
C GLY A 33 4.95 9.32 -2.12
N MET A 34 5.48 9.91 -3.19
CA MET A 34 4.71 10.79 -4.08
C MET A 34 3.48 10.09 -4.68
N VAL A 35 3.68 8.90 -5.26
CA VAL A 35 2.59 8.09 -5.83
C VAL A 35 1.62 7.64 -4.72
N GLY A 36 2.15 7.20 -3.57
CA GLY A 36 1.37 6.73 -2.44
C GLY A 36 0.37 7.76 -1.93
N ARG A 37 0.77 9.02 -1.82
CA ARG A 37 -0.13 10.11 -1.42
C ARG A 37 -1.28 10.31 -2.40
N GLY A 38 -1.00 10.24 -3.71
CA GLY A 38 -2.01 10.33 -4.76
C GLY A 38 -3.02 9.17 -4.67
N VAL A 39 -2.52 7.95 -4.48
CA VAL A 39 -3.34 6.75 -4.31
C VAL A 39 -4.22 6.85 -3.06
N CYS A 40 -3.65 7.23 -1.92
CA CYS A 40 -4.40 7.41 -0.67
C CYS A 40 -5.52 8.45 -0.83
N ASN A 41 -5.21 9.59 -1.45
CA ASN A 41 -6.20 10.63 -1.69
C ASN A 41 -7.35 10.13 -2.61
N ARG A 42 -7.02 9.37 -3.64
CA ARG A 42 -8.04 8.82 -4.55
C ARG A 42 -8.92 7.78 -3.87
N LEU A 43 -8.32 6.84 -3.13
CA LEU A 43 -9.05 5.83 -2.36
C LEU A 43 -9.89 6.44 -1.23
N GLY A 44 -9.36 7.47 -0.55
CA GLY A 44 -10.11 8.21 0.45
C GLY A 44 -11.38 8.86 -0.12
N LYS A 45 -11.27 9.47 -1.31
CA LYS A 45 -12.42 10.05 -2.02
C LYS A 45 -13.45 9.01 -2.45
N SER A 46 -13.04 7.77 -2.70
CA SER A 46 -13.95 6.67 -3.03
C SER A 46 -14.60 6.01 -1.82
N GLY A 47 -14.23 6.43 -0.61
CA GLY A 47 -14.78 5.86 0.64
C GLY A 47 -14.18 4.50 1.01
N SER A 48 -13.01 4.15 0.48
CA SER A 48 -12.32 2.91 0.83
C SER A 48 -11.60 3.06 2.16
N GLN A 49 -11.69 2.04 3.01
CA GLN A 49 -10.88 1.99 4.22
C GLN A 49 -9.42 1.70 3.87
N MET A 50 -8.51 2.43 4.47
CA MET A 50 -7.09 2.30 4.17
C MET A 50 -6.31 1.91 5.41
N ILE A 51 -5.49 0.87 5.28
CA ILE A 51 -4.47 0.50 6.26
C ILE A 51 -3.14 0.95 5.69
N ILE A 52 -2.44 1.80 6.42
CA ILE A 52 -1.16 2.38 6.01
C ILE A 52 -0.07 1.84 6.91
N PRO A 53 0.65 0.79 6.46
CA PRO A 53 1.85 0.35 7.14
C PRO A 53 2.93 1.41 7.05
N TYR A 54 3.54 1.76 8.19
CA TYR A 54 4.61 2.75 8.24
C TYR A 54 5.84 2.23 8.96
N ARG A 55 6.99 2.77 8.58
CA ARG A 55 8.27 2.52 9.19
C ARG A 55 8.90 3.84 9.60
N GLY A 56 9.42 3.91 10.82
CA GLY A 56 10.00 5.15 11.36
C GLY A 56 8.98 5.99 12.12
N ASP A 57 9.07 7.31 12.01
CA ASP A 57 8.27 8.21 12.81
C ASP A 57 6.80 8.25 12.38
N PHE A 58 5.92 8.10 13.36
CA PHE A 58 4.49 8.21 13.18
C PHE A 58 4.05 9.61 12.73
N TYR A 59 4.76 10.64 13.16
CA TYR A 59 4.42 12.03 12.80
C TYR A 59 4.48 12.29 11.30
N GLU A 60 5.40 11.65 10.59
CA GLU A 60 5.47 11.79 9.13
C GLU A 60 4.25 11.20 8.41
N THR A 61 3.61 10.19 9.01
CA THR A 61 2.42 9.54 8.45
C THR A 61 1.14 10.30 8.73
N GLN A 62 1.11 11.15 9.75
CA GLN A 62 -0.11 11.86 10.16
C GLN A 62 -0.73 12.72 9.06
N ARG A 63 0.08 13.26 8.16
CA ARG A 63 -0.45 14.03 7.02
C ARG A 63 -1.35 13.21 6.09
N LEU A 64 -1.27 11.88 6.13
CA LEU A 64 -2.17 11.00 5.38
C LEU A 64 -3.55 10.82 6.02
N LYS A 65 -3.75 11.23 7.27
CA LYS A 65 -5.07 11.23 7.91
C LYS A 65 -6.09 12.09 7.18
N VAL A 66 -5.64 13.19 6.57
CA VAL A 66 -6.53 14.11 5.84
C VAL A 66 -7.05 13.53 4.52
N CYS A 67 -6.50 12.39 4.06
CA CYS A 67 -6.96 11.74 2.83
C CYS A 67 -8.31 11.05 2.98
N GLY A 68 -8.77 10.79 4.19
CA GLY A 68 -10.04 10.11 4.48
C GLY A 68 -10.78 10.67 5.67
N ASP A 69 -11.98 10.16 5.88
CA ASP A 69 -12.82 10.52 7.02
C ASP A 69 -12.35 9.81 8.30
N LEU A 70 -12.98 10.15 9.43
CA LEU A 70 -12.66 9.58 10.74
C LEU A 70 -12.81 8.05 10.70
N GLY A 71 -11.77 7.33 11.13
CA GLY A 71 -11.75 5.86 11.13
C GLY A 71 -11.49 5.21 9.76
N GLN A 72 -11.41 5.97 8.69
CA GLN A 72 -11.15 5.45 7.34
C GLN A 72 -9.67 5.16 7.10
N VAL A 73 -8.78 5.90 7.75
CA VAL A 73 -7.33 5.76 7.63
C VAL A 73 -6.75 5.20 8.91
N LEU A 74 -6.23 3.99 8.85
CA LEU A 74 -5.60 3.29 9.98
C LEU A 74 -4.10 3.16 9.73
N PHE A 75 -3.30 3.35 10.76
CA PHE A 75 -1.85 3.22 10.70
C PHE A 75 -1.39 1.96 11.44
N SER A 76 -0.45 1.22 10.86
CA SER A 76 0.13 0.03 11.45
C SER A 76 1.65 0.10 11.37
N PRO A 77 2.38 0.05 12.50
CA PRO A 77 3.83 -0.06 12.43
C PRO A 77 4.22 -1.39 11.79
N TYR A 78 5.21 -1.37 10.90
CA TYR A 78 5.73 -2.59 10.28
C TYR A 78 7.22 -2.49 10.00
N HIS A 79 7.85 -3.63 9.78
CA HIS A 79 9.23 -3.72 9.30
C HIS A 79 9.31 -4.69 8.12
N LEU A 80 10.03 -4.32 7.05
CA LEU A 80 10.06 -5.10 5.80
C LEU A 80 10.64 -6.52 5.96
N LYS A 81 11.50 -6.74 6.96
CA LYS A 81 12.10 -8.05 7.29
C LYS A 81 11.29 -8.82 8.33
N ASP A 82 10.22 -8.24 8.88
CA ASP A 82 9.37 -8.86 9.87
C ASP A 82 8.03 -9.26 9.26
N GLU A 83 7.90 -10.55 8.96
CA GLU A 83 6.70 -11.09 8.32
C GLU A 83 5.46 -11.00 9.20
N GLU A 84 5.61 -11.07 10.53
CA GLU A 84 4.48 -11.01 11.45
C GLU A 84 3.82 -9.62 11.41
N SER A 85 4.62 -8.56 11.40
CA SER A 85 4.11 -7.19 11.25
C SER A 85 3.42 -6.97 9.91
N ILE A 86 3.93 -7.59 8.84
CA ILE A 86 3.32 -7.56 7.51
C ILE A 86 1.98 -8.30 7.51
N ARG A 87 1.91 -9.52 8.09
CA ARG A 87 0.66 -10.28 8.22
C ARG A 87 -0.39 -9.51 9.00
N LYS A 88 0.01 -8.86 10.09
CA LYS A 88 -0.87 -8.02 10.90
C LYS A 88 -1.47 -6.87 10.08
N ALA A 89 -0.65 -6.21 9.27
CA ALA A 89 -1.10 -5.11 8.42
C ALA A 89 -2.06 -5.56 7.30
N MET A 90 -1.91 -6.79 6.79
CA MET A 90 -2.73 -7.32 5.69
C MET A 90 -3.97 -8.09 6.16
N LYS A 91 -4.14 -8.32 7.46
CA LYS A 91 -5.13 -9.26 8.02
C LYS A 91 -6.57 -9.06 7.51
N TYR A 92 -6.98 -7.84 7.27
CA TYR A 92 -8.35 -7.50 6.87
C TYR A 92 -8.43 -6.93 5.45
N SER A 93 -7.35 -7.05 4.67
CA SER A 93 -7.25 -6.40 3.37
C SER A 93 -7.90 -7.20 2.24
N ASP A 94 -8.72 -6.53 1.45
CA ASP A 94 -9.20 -7.05 0.16
C ASP A 94 -8.18 -6.83 -0.94
N VAL A 95 -7.47 -5.69 -0.86
CA VAL A 95 -6.49 -5.26 -1.86
C VAL A 95 -5.22 -4.83 -1.14
N VAL A 96 -4.09 -5.28 -1.64
CA VAL A 96 -2.76 -4.83 -1.20
C VAL A 96 -2.09 -4.10 -2.35
N ILE A 97 -1.60 -2.89 -2.08
CA ILE A 97 -0.89 -2.06 -3.05
C ILE A 97 0.53 -1.85 -2.54
N ASN A 98 1.49 -2.33 -3.30
CA ASN A 98 2.91 -2.15 -2.99
C ASN A 98 3.51 -1.06 -3.87
N LEU A 99 3.87 0.05 -3.24
CA LEU A 99 4.54 1.21 -3.83
C LEU A 99 5.94 1.41 -3.23
N ILE A 100 6.46 0.38 -2.55
CA ILE A 100 7.81 0.43 -2.01
C ILE A 100 8.79 0.29 -3.17
N GLY A 101 9.69 1.22 -3.28
CA GLY A 101 10.82 1.19 -4.18
C GLY A 101 11.91 2.12 -3.70
N ARG A 102 13.17 1.79 -4.00
CA ARG A 102 14.32 2.63 -3.72
C ARG A 102 15.34 2.54 -4.84
N GLU A 103 15.96 3.67 -5.14
CA GLU A 103 16.99 3.76 -6.18
C GLU A 103 18.40 3.63 -5.61
N HIS A 104 18.56 3.87 -4.30
CA HIS A 104 19.87 3.82 -3.62
C HIS A 104 19.87 2.82 -2.47
N GLU A 105 21.03 2.28 -2.19
CA GLU A 105 21.27 1.39 -1.06
C GLU A 105 21.42 2.18 0.24
N THR A 106 21.07 1.56 1.33
CA THR A 106 21.29 2.07 2.69
C THR A 106 22.06 1.06 3.51
N LEU A 107 22.61 1.48 4.65
CA LEU A 107 23.36 0.60 5.53
C LEU A 107 22.58 -0.69 5.90
N ASN A 108 21.26 -0.58 6.10
CA ASN A 108 20.40 -1.67 6.57
C ASN A 108 19.69 -2.45 5.46
N PHE A 109 19.62 -1.91 4.24
CA PHE A 109 18.89 -2.49 3.12
C PHE A 109 19.66 -2.32 1.81
N LYS A 110 19.96 -3.44 1.17
CA LYS A 110 20.49 -3.45 -0.20
C LYS A 110 19.36 -3.19 -1.20
N PHE A 111 19.74 -2.79 -2.40
CA PHE A 111 18.80 -2.58 -3.51
C PHE A 111 17.90 -3.80 -3.74
N LYS A 112 18.50 -4.99 -3.74
CA LYS A 112 17.79 -6.26 -3.93
C LYS A 112 16.78 -6.54 -2.82
N ASP A 113 17.10 -6.17 -1.57
CA ASP A 113 16.22 -6.43 -0.43
C ASP A 113 14.92 -5.66 -0.54
N VAL A 114 14.99 -4.42 -1.04
CA VAL A 114 13.82 -3.52 -1.13
C VAL A 114 13.02 -3.76 -2.39
N ASN A 115 13.69 -3.94 -3.54
CA ASN A 115 13.02 -3.95 -4.85
C ASN A 115 12.68 -5.35 -5.35
N VAL A 116 13.30 -6.41 -4.80
CA VAL A 116 13.07 -7.80 -5.22
C VAL A 116 12.53 -8.63 -4.07
N THR A 117 13.33 -8.81 -3.01
CA THR A 117 12.96 -9.69 -1.89
C THR A 117 11.73 -9.19 -1.14
N GLY A 118 11.67 -7.87 -0.88
CA GLY A 118 10.54 -7.24 -0.21
C GLY A 118 9.21 -7.47 -0.94
N PRO A 119 9.07 -7.06 -2.20
CA PRO A 119 7.86 -7.30 -2.99
C PRO A 119 7.49 -8.78 -3.11
N ALA A 120 8.48 -9.68 -3.28
CA ALA A 120 8.24 -11.12 -3.31
C ALA A 120 7.66 -11.65 -2.00
N THR A 121 8.20 -11.20 -0.85
CA THR A 121 7.68 -11.54 0.48
C THR A 121 6.28 -11.00 0.67
N LEU A 122 6.02 -9.75 0.30
CA LEU A 122 4.68 -9.15 0.37
C LEU A 122 3.66 -9.92 -0.47
N ALA A 123 4.03 -10.29 -1.70
CA ALA A 123 3.16 -11.05 -2.61
C ALA A 123 2.86 -12.45 -2.05
N ARG A 124 3.87 -13.14 -1.50
CA ARG A 124 3.71 -14.45 -0.87
C ARG A 124 2.76 -14.37 0.32
N ILE A 125 2.97 -13.43 1.22
CA ILE A 125 2.12 -13.23 2.39
C ILE A 125 0.70 -12.85 1.99
N ALA A 126 0.53 -11.97 1.00
CA ALA A 126 -0.79 -11.59 0.49
C ALA A 126 -1.56 -12.82 -0.04
N ARG A 127 -0.86 -13.73 -0.74
CA ARG A 127 -1.45 -14.99 -1.21
C ARG A 127 -1.84 -15.91 -0.05
N GLU A 128 -0.96 -16.09 0.95
CA GLU A 128 -1.23 -16.89 2.15
C GLU A 128 -2.43 -16.36 2.94
N MET A 129 -2.60 -15.04 3.01
CA MET A 129 -3.71 -14.38 3.70
C MET A 129 -5.01 -14.34 2.88
N GLY A 130 -5.01 -14.83 1.63
CA GLY A 130 -6.19 -14.84 0.79
C GLY A 130 -6.61 -13.46 0.29
N VAL A 131 -5.67 -12.52 0.17
CA VAL A 131 -5.94 -11.19 -0.39
C VAL A 131 -6.42 -11.32 -1.83
N LYS A 132 -7.53 -10.68 -2.17
CA LYS A 132 -8.16 -10.81 -3.49
C LYS A 132 -7.32 -10.23 -4.63
N ARG A 133 -6.60 -9.13 -4.37
CA ARG A 133 -5.79 -8.44 -5.39
C ARG A 133 -4.51 -7.91 -4.77
N PHE A 134 -3.40 -8.20 -5.45
CA PHE A 134 -2.09 -7.63 -5.15
C PHE A 134 -1.64 -6.77 -6.33
N ILE A 135 -1.35 -5.51 -6.09
CA ILE A 135 -0.91 -4.55 -7.10
C ILE A 135 0.50 -4.11 -6.74
N HIS A 136 1.44 -4.31 -7.64
CA HIS A 136 2.82 -3.87 -7.47
C HIS A 136 3.19 -2.87 -8.56
N ILE A 137 3.73 -1.72 -8.15
CA ILE A 137 4.28 -0.74 -9.08
C ILE A 137 5.78 -0.99 -9.17
N SER A 138 6.21 -1.38 -10.35
CA SER A 138 7.61 -1.57 -10.70
C SER A 138 8.21 -0.29 -11.29
N SER A 139 9.51 -0.30 -11.58
CA SER A 139 10.20 0.79 -12.25
C SER A 139 10.12 0.64 -13.78
N ILE A 140 10.07 1.75 -14.51
CA ILE A 140 10.17 1.77 -15.97
C ILE A 140 11.50 1.17 -16.47
N ASN A 141 12.54 1.23 -15.64
CA ASN A 141 13.85 0.69 -15.94
C ASN A 141 14.00 -0.79 -15.56
N ALA A 142 12.96 -1.44 -15.03
CA ALA A 142 13.00 -2.86 -14.74
C ALA A 142 13.01 -3.64 -16.05
N LYS A 143 14.15 -4.27 -16.37
CA LYS A 143 14.37 -5.12 -17.53
C LYS A 143 14.68 -6.55 -17.08
N GLU A 144 14.36 -7.53 -17.92
CA GLU A 144 14.72 -8.93 -17.68
C GLU A 144 16.23 -9.18 -17.72
N ASN A 145 17.01 -8.28 -18.36
CA ASN A 145 18.44 -8.43 -18.53
C ASN A 145 19.20 -7.86 -17.33
N PRO A 146 19.90 -8.72 -16.54
CA PRO A 146 20.59 -8.30 -15.32
C PRO A 146 21.83 -7.44 -15.59
N ASP A 147 22.31 -7.34 -16.84
CA ASP A 147 23.52 -6.61 -17.22
C ASP A 147 23.32 -5.10 -17.39
N VAL A 148 22.09 -4.62 -17.31
CA VAL A 148 21.85 -3.17 -17.30
C VAL A 148 21.99 -2.67 -15.88
N ARG A 149 23.19 -2.33 -15.48
CA ARG A 149 23.47 -1.62 -14.24
C ARG A 149 22.64 -0.35 -14.16
N LEU A 150 22.00 -0.14 -13.04
CA LEU A 150 21.28 1.10 -12.69
C LEU A 150 22.23 2.33 -12.53
N GLU A 151 23.45 2.23 -13.03
CA GLU A 151 24.47 3.27 -12.96
C GLU A 151 24.08 4.56 -13.73
N PHE A 152 23.07 4.49 -14.58
CA PHE A 152 22.60 5.65 -15.35
C PHE A 152 21.51 6.50 -14.68
N LEU A 153 21.18 6.24 -13.41
CA LEU A 153 20.17 7.03 -12.70
C LEU A 153 20.77 8.19 -11.87
N PHE A 154 22.08 8.44 -12.01
CA PHE A 154 22.80 9.45 -11.24
C PHE A 154 23.56 10.46 -12.12
N THR A 155 23.00 10.85 -13.24
CA THR A 155 23.50 12.00 -14.01
C THR A 155 22.52 13.15 -13.95
#